data_9d58ac329fb0dd7930323bc3eac65dbe
#
_entry.id   9d58ac329fb0dd7930323bc3eac65dbe
#
_cell.length_a   1.000
_cell.length_b   1.000
_cell.length_c   1.000
_cell.angle_alpha   90.00
_cell.angle_beta   90.00
_cell.angle_gamma   90.00
#
_symmetry.space_group_name_H-M   'P 1'
#
loop_
_entity.id
_entity.type
_entity.pdbx_description
1 polymer ?
#
loop_
_entity_poly.entity_id
_entity_poly.type
_entity_poly.pdbx_seq_one_letter_code
_entity_poly.pdbx_strand_id
1 'polypeptide(L)'
;SYEIFSDSKTSIEVLRRLRILSNHCYMLESVEDSKNWGRYSFLGFNPILELTCQDGNLTIKGKSSFSDCEIEDKQEKCFNVKTDNPGEYIRQIIEENKSPKLEGMPPFSGGLVGYFSYDYIKYSEPSLVLDAQNQDAFKDVDLMLFDKVIAFDNYKQKIVVIVNMEINNENDEG
;
A
#
# COMPACT_ATOMS: atom_id res chain seq x y z
N SER A 1 8.45 -7.28 -14.77
CA SER A 1 9.56 -6.87 -13.87
C SER A 1 10.84 -6.65 -14.68
N TYR A 2 11.70 -5.80 -14.16
CA TYR A 2 12.99 -5.48 -14.77
C TYR A 2 14.06 -5.54 -13.67
N GLU A 3 15.23 -6.17 -13.95
CA GLU A 3 16.35 -6.30 -13.02
C GLU A 3 17.55 -5.46 -13.48
N ILE A 4 18.19 -4.76 -12.55
CA ILE A 4 19.45 -4.02 -12.75
C ILE A 4 20.43 -4.31 -11.60
N PHE A 5 21.73 -4.11 -11.81
CA PHE A 5 22.70 -4.17 -10.73
C PHE A 5 22.64 -2.94 -9.83
N SER A 6 22.85 -3.12 -8.52
CA SER A 6 22.77 -2.04 -7.51
C SER A 6 24.09 -1.32 -7.27
N ASP A 7 25.08 -1.47 -8.14
CA ASP A 7 26.50 -1.11 -7.95
C ASP A 7 26.73 0.35 -7.50
N SER A 8 25.77 1.25 -7.73
CA SER A 8 25.98 2.69 -7.46
C SER A 8 24.81 3.35 -6.73
N LYS A 9 23.79 2.60 -6.30
CA LYS A 9 22.57 3.16 -5.72
C LYS A 9 22.19 2.47 -4.42
N THR A 10 21.96 3.26 -3.38
CA THR A 10 21.41 2.77 -2.11
C THR A 10 19.90 2.97 -2.06
N SER A 11 19.21 2.16 -1.25
CA SER A 11 17.76 2.31 -0.99
C SER A 11 17.42 3.72 -0.51
N ILE A 12 18.23 4.30 0.37
CA ILE A 12 18.04 5.63 0.92
C ILE A 12 18.19 6.73 -0.17
N GLU A 13 19.17 6.60 -1.06
CA GLU A 13 19.34 7.56 -2.17
C GLU A 13 18.14 7.53 -3.12
N VAL A 14 17.66 6.33 -3.45
CA VAL A 14 16.47 6.17 -4.29
C VAL A 14 15.25 6.74 -3.59
N LEU A 15 15.04 6.48 -2.29
CA LEU A 15 13.93 7.07 -1.54
C LEU A 15 13.94 8.61 -1.59
N ARG A 16 15.11 9.22 -1.41
CA ARG A 16 15.25 10.69 -1.49
C ARG A 16 14.79 11.24 -2.83
N ARG A 17 15.06 10.52 -3.93
CA ARG A 17 14.62 10.90 -5.28
C ARG A 17 13.12 10.69 -5.46
N LEU A 18 12.58 9.58 -4.96
CA LEU A 18 11.13 9.30 -5.02
C LEU A 18 10.31 10.35 -4.28
N ARG A 19 10.81 10.87 -3.15
CA ARG A 19 10.16 11.96 -2.40
C ARG A 19 10.06 13.28 -3.15
N ILE A 20 10.83 13.47 -4.20
CA ILE A 20 10.71 14.64 -5.09
C ILE A 20 9.55 14.41 -6.08
N LEU A 21 9.27 13.16 -6.45
CA LEU A 21 8.26 12.78 -7.42
C LEU A 21 6.89 12.53 -6.81
N SER A 22 6.83 12.17 -5.53
CA SER A 22 5.59 11.79 -4.86
C SER A 22 5.61 12.23 -3.39
N ASN A 23 4.48 12.76 -2.93
CA ASN A 23 4.27 13.10 -1.52
C ASN A 23 4.11 11.84 -0.65
N HIS A 24 3.74 10.71 -1.25
CA HIS A 24 3.50 9.44 -0.58
C HIS A 24 4.52 8.41 -1.06
N CYS A 25 5.49 8.12 -0.19
CA CYS A 25 6.53 7.12 -0.41
C CYS A 25 6.72 6.31 0.86
N TYR A 26 7.09 5.05 0.71
CA TYR A 26 7.52 4.22 1.83
C TYR A 26 8.87 3.56 1.55
N MET A 27 9.52 3.15 2.62
CA MET A 27 10.65 2.23 2.61
C MET A 27 10.46 1.22 3.75
N LEU A 28 10.47 -0.06 3.41
CA LEU A 28 10.49 -1.17 4.36
C LEU A 28 11.88 -1.78 4.30
N GLU A 29 12.61 -1.69 5.39
CA GLU A 29 13.96 -2.22 5.51
C GLU A 29 14.07 -3.07 6.76
N SER A 30 14.70 -4.23 6.65
CA SER A 30 15.02 -5.07 7.79
C SER A 30 16.50 -4.96 8.11
N VAL A 31 16.81 -4.90 9.40
CA VAL A 31 18.20 -4.80 9.93
C VAL A 31 18.77 -6.19 10.22
N GLU A 32 17.95 -7.26 10.12
CA GLU A 32 18.36 -8.61 10.40
C GLU A 32 19.20 -9.25 9.26
N ASP A 33 19.80 -10.41 9.55
CA ASP A 33 20.72 -11.14 8.68
C ASP A 33 20.27 -11.17 7.20
N SER A 34 21.16 -10.66 6.34
CA SER A 34 20.93 -10.47 4.89
C SER A 34 20.60 -11.76 4.12
N LYS A 35 20.78 -12.95 4.70
CA LYS A 35 20.52 -14.23 4.03
C LYS A 35 19.04 -14.65 4.11
N ASN A 36 18.31 -14.22 5.15
CA ASN A 36 16.94 -14.64 5.40
C ASN A 36 15.96 -13.45 5.36
N TRP A 37 15.73 -12.79 6.50
CA TRP A 37 14.72 -11.76 6.66
C TRP A 37 15.19 -10.36 6.20
N GLY A 38 16.50 -10.07 6.36
CA GLY A 38 17.10 -8.80 5.94
C GLY A 38 17.54 -8.73 4.49
N ARG A 39 17.15 -9.73 3.67
CA ARG A 39 17.60 -9.80 2.27
C ARG A 39 17.09 -8.65 1.42
N TYR A 40 15.86 -8.17 1.67
CA TYR A 40 15.23 -7.19 0.81
C TYR A 40 14.96 -5.89 1.52
N SER A 41 15.15 -4.75 0.80
CA SER A 41 14.57 -3.47 1.12
C SER A 41 13.56 -3.11 0.04
N PHE A 42 12.33 -2.71 0.45
CA PHE A 42 11.25 -2.39 -0.47
C PHE A 42 10.92 -0.91 -0.42
N LEU A 43 10.76 -0.30 -1.59
CA LEU A 43 10.32 1.08 -1.72
C LEU A 43 9.09 1.13 -2.64
N GLY A 44 8.17 2.03 -2.32
CA GLY A 44 7.05 2.36 -3.18
C GLY A 44 6.77 3.85 -3.17
N PHE A 45 6.08 4.30 -4.20
CA PHE A 45 5.73 5.70 -4.39
C PHE A 45 4.47 5.83 -5.22
N ASN A 46 3.81 6.98 -5.11
CA ASN A 46 2.63 7.32 -5.88
C ASN A 46 1.54 6.23 -5.83
N PRO A 47 0.89 6.07 -4.67
CA PRO A 47 -0.16 5.06 -4.48
C PRO A 47 -1.32 5.29 -5.45
N ILE A 48 -2.01 4.24 -5.82
CA ILE A 48 -3.19 4.28 -6.69
C ILE A 48 -4.50 4.43 -5.91
N LEU A 49 -4.44 4.17 -4.59
CA LEU A 49 -5.59 4.27 -3.69
C LEU A 49 -5.11 4.59 -2.28
N GLU A 50 -5.88 5.41 -1.57
CA GLU A 50 -5.72 5.70 -0.14
C GLU A 50 -6.99 5.29 0.60
N LEU A 51 -6.84 4.53 1.69
CA LEU A 51 -7.92 4.14 2.59
C LEU A 51 -7.62 4.65 3.99
N THR A 52 -8.54 5.43 4.54
CA THR A 52 -8.43 5.95 5.90
C THR A 52 -9.72 5.68 6.66
N CYS A 53 -9.61 5.38 7.96
CA CYS A 53 -10.77 5.27 8.83
C CYS A 53 -10.47 5.93 10.18
N GLN A 54 -11.44 6.68 10.69
CA GLN A 54 -11.40 7.26 12.01
C GLN A 54 -12.81 7.22 12.61
N ASP A 55 -12.95 6.58 13.77
CA ASP A 55 -14.23 6.44 14.50
C ASP A 55 -15.38 5.94 13.61
N GLY A 56 -15.07 4.92 12.78
CA GLY A 56 -16.00 4.29 11.84
C GLY A 56 -16.27 5.10 10.57
N ASN A 57 -15.73 6.30 10.43
CA ASN A 57 -15.83 7.06 9.18
C ASN A 57 -14.71 6.60 8.23
N LEU A 58 -15.07 5.76 7.28
CA LEU A 58 -14.17 5.22 6.27
C LEU A 58 -14.19 6.11 5.03
N THR A 59 -13.01 6.45 4.54
CA THR A 59 -12.80 7.19 3.29
C THR A 59 -11.85 6.40 2.39
N ILE A 60 -12.25 6.17 1.14
CA ILE A 60 -11.41 5.56 0.10
C ILE A 60 -11.28 6.57 -1.04
N LYS A 61 -10.05 6.93 -1.40
CA LYS A 61 -9.73 7.83 -2.51
C LYS A 61 -8.91 7.08 -3.55
N GLY A 62 -9.21 7.26 -4.81
CA GLY A 62 -8.50 6.63 -5.91
C GLY A 62 -9.35 5.62 -6.67
N LYS A 63 -8.69 4.78 -7.48
CA LYS A 63 -9.37 3.80 -8.31
C LYS A 63 -9.82 2.59 -7.48
N SER A 64 -11.12 2.46 -7.27
CA SER A 64 -11.73 1.31 -6.60
C SER A 64 -13.14 1.02 -7.13
N SER A 65 -13.64 -0.19 -6.90
CA SER A 65 -15.02 -0.57 -7.23
C SER A 65 -16.08 0.18 -6.42
N PHE A 66 -15.70 0.79 -5.29
CA PHE A 66 -16.60 1.54 -4.41
C PHE A 66 -16.92 2.95 -4.89
N SER A 67 -16.26 3.44 -5.95
CA SER A 67 -16.33 4.86 -6.30
C SER A 67 -17.59 5.20 -7.08
N ASP A 68 -18.62 5.64 -6.39
CA ASP A 68 -19.87 6.14 -6.99
C ASP A 68 -19.94 7.68 -7.09
N CYS A 69 -18.96 8.42 -6.55
CA CYS A 69 -18.95 9.87 -6.54
C CYS A 69 -17.83 10.44 -7.40
N GLU A 70 -18.19 11.19 -8.44
CA GLU A 70 -17.29 12.09 -9.16
C GLU A 70 -17.22 13.42 -8.39
N ILE A 71 -16.05 13.80 -7.91
CA ILE A 71 -15.81 15.16 -7.44
C ILE A 71 -15.47 16.02 -8.66
N GLU A 72 -16.28 17.02 -8.94
CA GLU A 72 -16.29 17.82 -10.17
C GLU A 72 -14.95 18.51 -10.52
N ASP A 73 -13.97 18.56 -9.65
CA ASP A 73 -12.76 19.36 -9.87
C ASP A 73 -11.43 18.61 -9.97
N LYS A 74 -11.39 17.30 -9.70
CA LYS A 74 -10.24 16.41 -10.01
C LYS A 74 -10.77 15.00 -10.21
N GLN A 75 -10.31 14.30 -11.23
CA GLN A 75 -10.64 12.91 -11.60
C GLN A 75 -10.37 11.85 -10.51
N GLU A 76 -10.36 12.23 -9.24
CA GLU A 76 -10.19 11.32 -8.11
C GLU A 76 -11.55 10.91 -7.58
N LYS A 77 -11.87 9.65 -7.75
CA LYS A 77 -13.05 9.04 -7.16
C LYS A 77 -12.87 8.94 -5.65
N CYS A 78 -13.88 9.36 -4.89
CA CYS A 78 -13.88 9.31 -3.43
C CYS A 78 -15.13 8.59 -2.95
N PHE A 79 -14.96 7.62 -2.07
CA PHE A 79 -16.04 6.90 -1.40
C PHE A 79 -15.97 7.16 0.10
N ASN A 80 -17.10 7.54 0.71
CA ASN A 80 -17.21 7.78 2.15
C ASN A 80 -18.36 6.97 2.72
N VAL A 81 -18.11 6.25 3.81
CA VAL A 81 -19.12 5.45 4.48
C VAL A 81 -18.85 5.40 5.98
N LYS A 82 -19.93 5.31 6.77
CA LYS A 82 -19.82 4.97 8.19
C LYS A 82 -19.99 3.47 8.35
N THR A 83 -19.01 2.81 8.97
CA THR A 83 -18.98 1.37 9.14
C THR A 83 -18.42 0.94 10.50
N ASP A 84 -18.94 -0.14 11.02
CA ASP A 84 -18.40 -0.80 12.21
C ASP A 84 -17.39 -1.90 11.85
N ASN A 85 -17.18 -2.16 10.55
CA ASN A 85 -16.26 -3.18 10.07
C ASN A 85 -15.43 -2.69 8.88
N PRO A 86 -14.45 -1.80 9.09
CA PRO A 86 -13.56 -1.33 8.02
C PRO A 86 -12.73 -2.47 7.38
N GLY A 87 -12.54 -3.59 8.10
CA GLY A 87 -11.83 -4.76 7.62
C GLY A 87 -12.46 -5.44 6.40
N GLU A 88 -13.77 -5.30 6.18
CA GLU A 88 -14.43 -5.82 4.96
C GLU A 88 -13.96 -5.09 3.72
N TYR A 89 -13.93 -3.77 3.76
CA TYR A 89 -13.45 -2.93 2.66
C TYR A 89 -11.98 -3.19 2.35
N ILE A 90 -11.16 -3.36 3.38
CA ILE A 90 -9.73 -3.70 3.22
C ILE A 90 -9.57 -5.06 2.53
N ARG A 91 -10.33 -6.09 2.96
CA ARG A 91 -10.30 -7.42 2.31
C ARG A 91 -10.75 -7.35 0.86
N GLN A 92 -11.80 -6.60 0.57
CA GLN A 92 -12.27 -6.44 -0.80
C GLN A 92 -11.21 -5.78 -1.69
N ILE A 93 -10.58 -4.69 -1.25
CA ILE A 93 -9.48 -4.05 -1.97
C ILE A 93 -8.34 -5.04 -2.24
N ILE A 94 -7.97 -5.86 -1.26
CA ILE A 94 -6.92 -6.87 -1.42
C ILE A 94 -7.32 -7.93 -2.48
N GLU A 95 -8.56 -8.43 -2.45
CA GLU A 95 -9.02 -9.43 -3.43
C GLU A 95 -9.09 -8.87 -4.85
N GLU A 96 -9.56 -7.63 -5.03
CA GLU A 96 -9.64 -6.95 -6.32
C GLU A 96 -8.26 -6.68 -6.94
N ASN A 97 -7.23 -6.51 -6.08
CA ASN A 97 -5.86 -6.19 -6.51
C ASN A 97 -4.90 -7.37 -6.35
N LYS A 98 -5.43 -8.59 -6.35
CA LYS A 98 -4.64 -9.80 -6.18
C LYS A 98 -3.82 -10.09 -7.44
N SER A 99 -2.51 -10.17 -7.31
CA SER A 99 -1.60 -10.55 -8.40
C SER A 99 -1.10 -11.99 -8.24
N PRO A 100 -0.78 -12.70 -9.36
CA PRO A 100 -0.21 -14.04 -9.29
C PRO A 100 1.18 -13.99 -8.67
N LYS A 101 1.50 -14.99 -7.84
CA LYS A 101 2.85 -15.20 -7.33
C LYS A 101 3.70 -15.84 -8.41
N LEU A 102 4.71 -15.12 -8.90
CA LEU A 102 5.65 -15.62 -9.89
C LEU A 102 6.92 -16.15 -9.19
N GLU A 103 7.41 -17.29 -9.64
CA GLU A 103 8.65 -17.87 -9.13
C GLU A 103 9.85 -16.94 -9.37
N GLY A 104 10.73 -16.82 -8.39
CA GLY A 104 11.91 -15.97 -8.46
C GLY A 104 11.68 -14.49 -8.16
N MET A 105 10.44 -14.06 -7.99
CA MET A 105 10.12 -12.69 -7.60
C MET A 105 10.38 -12.44 -6.10
N PRO A 106 10.68 -11.19 -5.71
CA PRO A 106 10.72 -10.79 -4.31
C PRO A 106 9.39 -11.12 -3.60
N PRO A 107 9.41 -11.37 -2.27
CA PRO A 107 8.21 -11.79 -1.52
C PRO A 107 7.11 -10.73 -1.46
N PHE A 108 7.44 -9.46 -1.66
CA PHE A 108 6.50 -8.35 -1.73
C PHE A 108 6.59 -7.69 -3.10
N SER A 109 5.51 -7.74 -3.86
CA SER A 109 5.42 -7.22 -5.22
C SER A 109 4.44 -6.05 -5.39
N GLY A 110 3.77 -5.64 -4.32
CA GLY A 110 2.76 -4.59 -4.27
C GLY A 110 1.70 -4.90 -3.23
N GLY A 111 0.81 -3.94 -2.98
CA GLY A 111 -0.27 -4.11 -2.02
C GLY A 111 -0.43 -2.92 -1.08
N LEU A 112 -1.19 -3.12 -0.02
CA LEU A 112 -1.48 -2.10 0.98
C LEU A 112 -0.30 -1.94 1.94
N VAL A 113 0.14 -0.70 2.12
CA VAL A 113 1.18 -0.30 3.08
C VAL A 113 0.67 0.87 3.91
N GLY A 114 0.88 0.83 5.21
CA GLY A 114 0.45 1.85 6.15
C GLY A 114 0.42 1.31 7.57
N TYR A 115 -0.55 1.76 8.39
CA TYR A 115 -0.64 1.33 9.78
C TYR A 115 -2.09 1.09 10.22
N PHE A 116 -2.20 0.26 11.25
CA PHE A 116 -3.35 0.15 12.11
C PHE A 116 -2.98 0.72 13.47
N SER A 117 -3.80 1.63 14.01
CA SER A 117 -3.60 2.13 15.36
C SER A 117 -3.93 1.04 16.40
N TYR A 118 -3.51 1.25 17.64
CA TYR A 118 -3.91 0.38 18.73
C TYR A 118 -5.44 0.35 18.90
N ASP A 119 -6.10 1.48 18.71
CA ASP A 119 -7.54 1.63 18.87
C ASP A 119 -8.37 0.92 17.78
N TYR A 120 -7.72 0.44 16.70
CA TYR A 120 -8.38 -0.39 15.70
C TYR A 120 -9.00 -1.67 16.30
N ILE A 121 -8.52 -2.12 17.46
CA ILE A 121 -9.06 -3.27 18.17
C ILE A 121 -10.56 -3.13 18.48
N LYS A 122 -11.09 -1.90 18.61
CA LYS A 122 -12.53 -1.64 18.86
C LYS A 122 -13.44 -2.24 17.79
N TYR A 123 -12.95 -2.43 16.55
CA TYR A 123 -13.70 -3.06 15.46
C TYR A 123 -13.75 -4.59 15.56
N SER A 124 -12.80 -5.20 16.26
CA SER A 124 -12.75 -6.65 16.49
C SER A 124 -13.37 -7.04 17.81
N GLU A 125 -13.29 -6.16 18.81
CA GLU A 125 -13.76 -6.37 20.19
C GLU A 125 -14.68 -5.21 20.62
N PRO A 126 -15.96 -5.20 20.19
CA PRO A 126 -16.91 -4.12 20.50
C PRO A 126 -17.20 -3.95 21.99
N SER A 127 -16.86 -4.94 22.81
CA SER A 127 -16.99 -4.87 24.28
C SER A 127 -15.94 -3.97 24.94
N LEU A 128 -14.85 -3.64 24.24
CA LEU A 128 -13.82 -2.75 24.74
C LEU A 128 -14.29 -1.29 24.66
N VAL A 129 -14.43 -0.67 25.82
CA VAL A 129 -14.65 0.78 25.92
C VAL A 129 -13.29 1.46 25.99
N LEU A 130 -12.88 2.09 24.90
CA LEU A 130 -11.66 2.89 24.87
C LEU A 130 -12.02 4.32 25.29
N ASP A 131 -11.54 4.75 26.45
CA ASP A 131 -11.81 6.06 27.05
C ASP A 131 -10.67 7.08 26.87
N ALA A 132 -9.59 6.67 26.21
CA ALA A 132 -8.48 7.54 25.91
C ALA A 132 -8.88 8.64 24.91
N GLN A 133 -8.52 9.88 25.22
CA GLN A 133 -8.77 11.00 24.32
C GLN A 133 -7.76 10.99 23.15
N ASN A 134 -8.27 10.92 21.92
CA ASN A 134 -7.48 11.06 20.72
C ASN A 134 -7.20 12.55 20.41
N GLN A 135 -6.27 13.16 21.17
CA GLN A 135 -5.95 14.59 21.05
C GLN A 135 -5.28 14.93 19.71
N ASP A 136 -4.56 13.98 19.13
CA ASP A 136 -3.81 14.15 17.88
C ASP A 136 -4.63 13.79 16.62
N ALA A 137 -5.92 13.47 16.76
CA ALA A 137 -6.80 13.01 15.69
C ALA A 137 -6.20 11.84 14.89
N PHE A 138 -5.55 10.90 15.59
CA PHE A 138 -4.89 9.75 14.98
C PHE A 138 -5.94 8.85 14.33
N LYS A 139 -5.71 8.44 13.09
CA LYS A 139 -6.63 7.56 12.38
C LYS A 139 -6.55 6.14 12.93
N ASP A 140 -7.67 5.43 12.95
CA ASP A 140 -7.71 4.01 13.34
C ASP A 140 -6.96 3.14 12.34
N VAL A 141 -7.07 3.49 11.05
CA VAL A 141 -6.31 2.88 9.96
C VAL A 141 -5.98 3.92 8.90
N ASP A 142 -4.76 3.83 8.37
CA ASP A 142 -4.28 4.65 7.26
C ASP A 142 -3.42 3.78 6.36
N LEU A 143 -3.99 3.37 5.21
CA LEU A 143 -3.40 2.44 4.25
C LEU A 143 -3.39 3.05 2.87
N MET A 144 -2.33 2.76 2.11
CA MET A 144 -2.18 3.16 0.73
C MET A 144 -1.87 1.94 -0.13
N LEU A 145 -2.51 1.83 -1.29
CA LEU A 145 -2.28 0.75 -2.24
C LEU A 145 -1.21 1.16 -3.25
N PHE A 146 -0.14 0.38 -3.30
CA PHE A 146 0.97 0.60 -4.23
C PHE A 146 1.04 -0.51 -5.26
N ASP A 147 1.00 -0.12 -6.53
CA ASP A 147 1.16 -0.97 -7.72
C ASP A 147 2.61 -1.02 -8.21
N LYS A 148 3.47 -0.09 -7.75
CA LYS A 148 4.88 0.07 -8.11
C LYS A 148 5.75 -0.20 -6.90
N VAL A 149 6.68 -1.16 -7.05
CA VAL A 149 7.63 -1.54 -6.00
C VAL A 149 9.04 -1.59 -6.57
N ILE A 150 9.98 -1.02 -5.86
CA ILE A 150 11.41 -1.16 -6.11
C ILE A 150 11.97 -2.04 -4.99
N ALA A 151 12.41 -3.23 -5.31
CA ALA A 151 12.99 -4.17 -4.36
C ALA A 151 14.51 -4.23 -4.53
N PHE A 152 15.24 -3.91 -3.48
CA PHE A 152 16.69 -4.11 -3.40
C PHE A 152 16.95 -5.51 -2.84
N ASP A 153 17.54 -6.39 -3.64
CA ASP A 153 18.06 -7.69 -3.18
C ASP A 153 19.50 -7.46 -2.67
N ASN A 154 19.64 -7.24 -1.38
CA ASN A 154 20.91 -6.94 -0.74
C ASN A 154 21.89 -8.15 -0.80
N TYR A 155 21.36 -9.36 -0.95
CA TYR A 155 22.17 -10.56 -1.09
C TYR A 155 22.73 -10.72 -2.50
N LYS A 156 21.89 -10.54 -3.53
CA LYS A 156 22.30 -10.69 -4.93
C LYS A 156 22.85 -9.38 -5.54
N GLN A 157 22.86 -8.28 -4.77
CA GLN A 157 23.26 -6.95 -5.25
C GLN A 157 22.49 -6.51 -6.52
N LYS A 158 21.17 -6.71 -6.49
CA LYS A 158 20.28 -6.38 -7.59
C LYS A 158 19.12 -5.50 -7.14
N ILE A 159 18.63 -4.71 -8.06
CA ILE A 159 17.39 -3.94 -7.91
C ILE A 159 16.37 -4.55 -8.87
N VAL A 160 15.21 -4.92 -8.35
CA VAL A 160 14.08 -5.43 -9.13
C VAL A 160 12.99 -4.36 -9.12
N VAL A 161 12.63 -3.87 -10.30
CA VAL A 161 11.51 -2.93 -10.48
C VAL A 161 10.27 -3.73 -10.88
N ILE A 162 9.22 -3.59 -10.10
CA ILE A 162 7.95 -4.30 -10.26
C ILE A 162 6.87 -3.27 -10.51
N VAL A 163 6.06 -3.49 -11.54
CA VAL A 163 4.86 -2.71 -11.84
C VAL A 163 3.73 -3.71 -12.06
N ASN A 164 2.65 -3.55 -11.30
CA ASN A 164 1.42 -4.31 -11.48
C ASN A 164 0.47 -3.50 -12.37
N MET A 165 -0.19 -4.16 -13.30
CA MET A 165 -1.17 -3.56 -14.19
C MET A 165 -2.46 -4.39 -14.14
N GLU A 166 -3.59 -3.71 -14.17
CA GLU A 166 -4.89 -4.35 -14.32
C GLU A 166 -5.03 -4.88 -15.75
N ILE A 167 -5.39 -6.14 -15.89
CA ILE A 167 -5.69 -6.75 -17.18
C ILE A 167 -7.20 -6.73 -17.37
N ASN A 168 -7.71 -5.85 -18.23
CA ASN A 168 -9.10 -5.86 -18.65
C ASN A 168 -9.26 -6.87 -19.78
N ASN A 169 -10.09 -7.89 -19.60
CA ASN A 169 -10.35 -8.95 -20.60
C ASN A 169 -11.17 -8.47 -21.82
N GLU A 170 -11.35 -7.16 -22.01
CA GLU A 170 -12.19 -6.62 -23.10
C GLU A 170 -11.47 -6.43 -24.44
N ASN A 171 -10.16 -6.75 -24.56
CA ASN A 171 -9.40 -6.48 -25.77
C ASN A 171 -8.78 -7.74 -26.43
N ASP A 172 -9.39 -8.91 -26.29
CA ASP A 172 -8.91 -10.12 -26.98
C ASP A 172 -9.81 -10.52 -28.17
N GLU A 173 -10.41 -9.53 -28.87
CA GLU A 173 -11.01 -9.71 -30.19
C GLU A 173 -10.34 -8.74 -31.18
N GLY A 174 -9.24 -9.19 -31.77
CA GLY A 174 -8.54 -8.45 -32.82
C GLY A 174 -7.43 -9.26 -33.47
#